data_da20f87bf9b18373cf3717f9a1f21311
#
_entry.id   da20f87bf9b18373cf3717f9a1f21311
#
_cell.length_a   1.000
_cell.length_b   1.000
_cell.length_c   1.000
_cell.angle_alpha   90.00
_cell.angle_beta   90.00
_cell.angle_gamma   90.00
#
_symmetry.space_group_name_H-M   'P 1'
#
loop_
_entity.id
_entity.type
_entity.pdbx_description
1 polymer ?
#
loop_
_entity_poly.entity_id
_entity_poly.type
_entity_poly.pdbx_seq_one_letter_code
_entity_poly.pdbx_strand_id
1 'polypeptide(L)'
;EYPLDIHGDLDLSVLRRAYLNSYFQTGLKNLMDRAIISRTEKEAKEHAILQNLDTSFQKIDELPFDFERRRMSVIVKDENEVVSLVTKGALEEMLAISTHVEYQDQISPLTDDIRVEILKEVDQLNQQGLRVLGVAYKTGLKEGFAYSVEDEKEMILTGYLAFLDPPKPSAAPAIQALLEHGVQTKI
;
A
#
# COMPACT_ATOMS: atom_id res chain seq x y z
N GLU A 1 -7.67 8.54 -3.36
CA GLU A 1 -6.34 7.89 -3.41
C GLU A 1 -5.87 7.79 -4.85
N TYR A 2 -4.56 7.78 -5.02
CA TYR A 2 -3.91 7.69 -6.33
C TYR A 2 -2.96 6.49 -6.29
N PRO A 3 -3.23 5.42 -7.07
CA PRO A 3 -2.28 4.32 -7.25
C PRO A 3 -1.21 4.77 -8.24
N LEU A 4 0.03 4.84 -7.80
CA LEU A 4 1.16 5.37 -8.54
C LEU A 4 2.26 4.33 -8.65
N ASP A 5 2.84 4.19 -9.82
CA ASP A 5 4.04 3.39 -10.04
C ASP A 5 5.29 4.05 -9.42
N ILE A 6 6.46 3.50 -9.69
CA ILE A 6 7.74 4.00 -9.14
C ILE A 6 8.16 5.37 -9.71
N HIS A 7 7.55 5.86 -10.77
CA HIS A 7 7.79 7.16 -11.40
C HIS A 7 6.67 8.18 -11.11
N GLY A 8 5.65 7.80 -10.33
CA GLY A 8 4.54 8.68 -9.98
C GLY A 8 3.40 8.72 -11.00
N ASP A 9 3.40 7.83 -11.98
CA ASP A 9 2.33 7.69 -12.95
C ASP A 9 1.24 6.75 -12.45
N LEU A 10 -0.01 6.97 -12.88
CA LEU A 10 -1.14 6.13 -12.47
C LEU A 10 -0.98 4.69 -12.95
N ASP A 11 -1.02 3.73 -12.03
CA ASP A 11 -0.91 2.30 -12.31
C ASP A 11 -1.94 1.48 -11.52
N LEU A 12 -2.81 0.79 -12.25
CA LEU A 12 -3.84 -0.07 -11.68
C LEU A 12 -3.28 -1.38 -11.11
N SER A 13 -2.07 -1.79 -11.47
CA SER A 13 -1.42 -2.97 -10.88
C SER A 13 -1.12 -2.74 -9.39
N VAL A 14 -0.77 -1.51 -9.01
CA VAL A 14 -0.62 -1.07 -7.62
C VAL A 14 -1.94 -1.18 -6.87
N LEU A 15 -3.03 -0.68 -7.47
CA LEU A 15 -4.37 -0.73 -6.88
C LEU A 15 -4.84 -2.19 -6.70
N ARG A 16 -4.61 -3.05 -7.70
CA ARG A 16 -4.93 -4.49 -7.64
C ARG A 16 -4.27 -5.17 -6.44
N ARG A 17 -2.96 -4.98 -6.27
CA ARG A 17 -2.22 -5.58 -5.14
C ARG A 17 -2.65 -5.00 -3.79
N ALA A 18 -2.83 -3.69 -3.73
CA ALA A 18 -3.32 -3.04 -2.52
C ALA A 18 -4.73 -3.52 -2.12
N TYR A 19 -5.60 -3.78 -3.10
CA TYR A 19 -6.90 -4.38 -2.88
C TYR A 19 -6.77 -5.76 -2.25
N LEU A 20 -5.96 -6.66 -2.81
CA LEU A 20 -5.76 -8.00 -2.26
C LEU A 20 -5.34 -7.92 -0.78
N ASN A 21 -4.40 -7.05 -0.45
CA ASN A 21 -3.97 -6.87 0.93
C ASN A 21 -5.12 -6.33 1.81
N SER A 22 -5.82 -5.29 1.37
CA SER A 22 -6.91 -4.67 2.16
C SER A 22 -8.16 -5.54 2.28
N TYR A 23 -8.48 -6.32 1.25
CA TYR A 23 -9.67 -7.17 1.23
C TYR A 23 -9.49 -8.42 2.09
N PHE A 24 -8.36 -9.11 1.96
CA PHE A 24 -8.12 -10.40 2.60
C PHE A 24 -7.60 -10.32 4.04
N GLN A 25 -7.19 -9.14 4.54
CA GLN A 25 -6.87 -8.99 5.96
C GLN A 25 -8.10 -9.21 6.85
N THR A 26 -7.90 -9.84 8.03
CA THR A 26 -8.99 -10.15 8.95
C THR A 26 -9.24 -9.06 10.02
N GLY A 27 -8.33 -8.12 10.19
CA GLY A 27 -8.47 -7.02 11.16
C GLY A 27 -9.55 -6.00 10.82
N LEU A 28 -9.75 -5.03 11.70
CA LEU A 28 -10.64 -3.90 11.42
C LEU A 28 -10.06 -3.08 10.25
N LYS A 29 -10.82 -3.03 9.17
CA LYS A 29 -10.46 -2.22 8.00
C LYS A 29 -10.51 -0.74 8.36
N ASN A 30 -9.38 -0.09 8.30
CA ASN A 30 -9.26 1.34 8.52
C ASN A 30 -9.80 2.15 7.33
N LEU A 31 -9.77 3.48 7.42
CA LEU A 31 -10.30 4.35 6.35
C LEU A 31 -9.54 4.18 5.03
N MET A 32 -8.23 3.93 5.06
CA MET A 32 -7.42 3.71 3.86
C MET A 32 -7.79 2.37 3.19
N ASP A 33 -7.99 1.30 3.98
CA ASP A 33 -8.45 0.01 3.44
C ASP A 33 -9.79 0.13 2.74
N ARG A 34 -10.74 0.83 3.36
CA ARG A 34 -12.07 1.06 2.78
C ARG A 34 -11.99 1.88 1.50
N ALA A 35 -11.14 2.89 1.46
CA ALA A 35 -10.92 3.71 0.28
C ALA A 35 -10.33 2.86 -0.87
N ILE A 36 -9.31 2.04 -0.61
CA ILE A 36 -8.72 1.11 -1.59
C ILE A 36 -9.80 0.17 -2.15
N ILE A 37 -10.57 -0.48 -1.29
CA ILE A 37 -11.63 -1.41 -1.70
C ILE A 37 -12.66 -0.69 -2.57
N SER A 38 -13.21 0.43 -2.08
CA SER A 38 -14.24 1.20 -2.79
C SER A 38 -13.75 1.72 -4.15
N ARG A 39 -12.49 2.20 -4.22
CA ARG A 39 -11.88 2.64 -5.49
C ARG A 39 -11.76 1.49 -6.46
N THR A 40 -11.25 0.35 -6.00
CA THR A 40 -11.08 -0.84 -6.85
C THR A 40 -12.42 -1.32 -7.41
N GLU A 41 -13.47 -1.41 -6.59
CA GLU A 41 -14.82 -1.80 -7.03
C GLU A 41 -15.40 -0.84 -8.08
N LYS A 42 -15.09 0.46 -7.97
CA LYS A 42 -15.50 1.46 -8.96
C LYS A 42 -14.76 1.29 -10.27
N GLU A 43 -13.43 1.21 -10.23
CA GLU A 43 -12.57 1.08 -11.41
C GLU A 43 -12.73 -0.29 -12.10
N ALA A 44 -13.12 -1.34 -11.37
CA ALA A 44 -13.38 -2.68 -11.92
C ALA A 44 -14.48 -2.70 -13.00
N LYS A 45 -15.36 -1.69 -13.04
CA LYS A 45 -16.40 -1.57 -14.07
C LYS A 45 -15.81 -1.33 -15.46
N GLU A 46 -14.65 -0.68 -15.53
CA GLU A 46 -14.00 -0.27 -16.78
C GLU A 46 -12.68 -1.00 -17.05
N HIS A 47 -12.09 -1.64 -16.01
CA HIS A 47 -10.77 -2.25 -16.08
C HIS A 47 -10.78 -3.72 -15.69
N ALA A 48 -10.56 -4.61 -16.67
CA ALA A 48 -10.59 -6.07 -16.47
C ALA A 48 -9.59 -6.57 -15.42
N ILE A 49 -8.43 -5.91 -15.27
CA ILE A 49 -7.39 -6.26 -14.29
C ILE A 49 -7.87 -6.18 -12.84
N LEU A 50 -8.94 -5.43 -12.58
CA LEU A 50 -9.52 -5.22 -11.25
C LEU A 50 -10.80 -6.04 -11.01
N GLN A 51 -11.27 -6.81 -12.00
CA GLN A 51 -12.50 -7.59 -11.89
C GLN A 51 -12.26 -8.92 -11.16
N ASN A 52 -13.26 -9.37 -10.41
CA ASN A 52 -13.32 -10.69 -9.76
C ASN A 52 -12.14 -11.00 -8.82
N LEU A 53 -11.46 -9.99 -8.28
CA LEU A 53 -10.29 -10.19 -7.41
C LEU A 53 -10.63 -10.94 -6.11
N ASP A 54 -11.85 -10.76 -5.62
CA ASP A 54 -12.38 -11.42 -4.43
C ASP A 54 -12.64 -12.93 -4.63
N THR A 55 -12.87 -13.34 -5.87
CA THR A 55 -13.17 -14.74 -6.25
C THR A 55 -12.01 -15.44 -6.96
N SER A 56 -11.16 -14.68 -7.67
CA SER A 56 -9.98 -15.21 -8.37
C SER A 56 -8.78 -15.47 -7.45
N PHE A 57 -8.87 -15.03 -6.19
CA PHE A 57 -7.84 -15.27 -5.19
C PHE A 57 -8.42 -15.92 -3.94
N GLN A 58 -7.65 -16.81 -3.34
CA GLN A 58 -7.94 -17.41 -2.04
C GLN A 58 -6.91 -16.93 -1.01
N LYS A 59 -7.38 -16.49 0.15
CA LYS A 59 -6.49 -16.23 1.28
C LYS A 59 -5.91 -17.52 1.82
N ILE A 60 -4.60 -17.55 2.01
CA ILE A 60 -3.86 -18.64 2.66
C ILE A 60 -3.52 -18.27 4.10
N ASP A 61 -2.93 -17.07 4.31
CA ASP A 61 -2.47 -16.62 5.63
C ASP A 61 -2.36 -15.10 5.66
N GLU A 62 -2.00 -14.55 6.81
CA GLU A 62 -1.65 -13.13 6.96
C GLU A 62 -0.59 -12.90 8.02
N LEU A 63 0.21 -11.87 7.83
CA LEU A 63 1.10 -11.31 8.85
C LEU A 63 0.50 -9.97 9.27
N PRO A 64 -0.15 -9.91 10.46
CA PRO A 64 -0.88 -8.73 10.90
C PRO A 64 0.01 -7.49 10.98
N PHE A 65 -0.63 -6.31 10.98
CA PHE A 65 0.07 -5.05 11.15
C PHE A 65 0.82 -5.02 12.49
N ASP A 66 2.05 -4.54 12.42
CA ASP A 66 2.93 -4.35 13.55
C ASP A 66 3.51 -2.94 13.52
N PHE A 67 3.52 -2.26 14.68
CA PHE A 67 3.97 -0.87 14.81
C PHE A 67 5.48 -0.71 14.63
N GLU A 68 6.28 -1.73 14.95
CA GLU A 68 7.73 -1.71 14.74
C GLU A 68 8.05 -1.88 13.26
N ARG A 69 7.39 -2.85 12.60
CA ARG A 69 7.54 -3.12 11.17
C ARG A 69 6.80 -2.13 10.29
N ARG A 70 5.83 -1.41 10.79
CA ARG A 70 4.95 -0.44 10.09
C ARG A 70 4.39 -0.95 8.75
N ARG A 71 4.13 -2.27 8.66
CA ARG A 71 3.59 -2.94 7.48
C ARG A 71 2.76 -4.16 7.86
N MET A 72 2.00 -4.62 6.92
CA MET A 72 1.23 -5.86 7.03
C MET A 72 1.24 -6.61 5.70
N SER A 73 1.11 -7.92 5.78
CA SER A 73 1.11 -8.79 4.60
C SER A 73 -0.08 -9.73 4.61
N VAL A 74 -0.56 -10.05 3.41
CA VAL A 74 -1.47 -11.19 3.20
C VAL A 74 -0.80 -12.17 2.24
N ILE A 75 -1.04 -13.44 2.46
CA ILE A 75 -0.63 -14.51 1.56
C ILE A 75 -1.89 -14.99 0.84
N VAL A 76 -1.87 -14.90 -0.48
CA VAL A 76 -2.98 -15.27 -1.34
C VAL A 76 -2.51 -16.23 -2.42
N LYS A 77 -3.44 -17.06 -2.89
CA LYS A 77 -3.22 -18.00 -3.99
C LYS A 77 -4.19 -17.66 -5.12
N ASP A 78 -3.69 -17.58 -6.34
CA ASP A 78 -4.51 -17.32 -7.52
C ASP A 78 -5.08 -18.62 -8.14
N GLU A 79 -5.86 -18.47 -9.20
CA GLU A 79 -6.47 -19.59 -9.95
C GLU A 79 -5.44 -20.52 -10.60
N ASN A 80 -4.20 -20.08 -10.79
CA ASN A 80 -3.10 -20.88 -11.32
C ASN A 80 -2.26 -21.54 -10.21
N GLU A 81 -2.78 -21.59 -8.97
CA GLU A 81 -2.10 -22.12 -7.79
C GLU A 81 -0.81 -21.35 -7.41
N VAL A 82 -0.60 -20.15 -7.93
CA VAL A 82 0.56 -19.32 -7.58
C VAL A 82 0.33 -18.64 -6.24
N VAL A 83 1.16 -18.96 -5.27
CA VAL A 83 1.13 -18.33 -3.94
C VAL A 83 1.96 -17.05 -3.94
N SER A 84 1.33 -15.97 -3.52
CA SER A 84 1.94 -14.63 -3.46
C SER A 84 1.80 -14.03 -2.07
N LEU A 85 2.85 -13.39 -1.59
CA LEU A 85 2.83 -12.52 -0.42
C LEU A 85 2.71 -11.08 -0.90
N VAL A 86 1.67 -10.39 -0.46
CA VAL A 86 1.39 -9.00 -0.83
C VAL A 86 1.43 -8.15 0.43
N THR A 87 2.34 -7.18 0.44
CA THR A 87 2.63 -6.33 1.59
C THR A 87 2.31 -4.87 1.28
N LYS A 88 1.73 -4.16 2.24
CA LYS A 88 1.62 -2.71 2.22
C LYS A 88 2.09 -2.11 3.55
N GLY A 89 2.69 -0.94 3.51
CA GLY A 89 3.22 -0.28 4.70
C GLY A 89 3.85 1.07 4.41
N ALA A 90 4.53 1.61 5.41
CA ALA A 90 5.30 2.84 5.24
C ALA A 90 6.34 2.65 4.12
N LEU A 91 6.48 3.65 3.25
CA LEU A 91 7.30 3.50 2.05
C LEU A 91 8.74 3.13 2.36
N GLU A 92 9.33 3.75 3.37
CA GLU A 92 10.72 3.49 3.78
C GLU A 92 10.91 2.02 4.16
N GLU A 93 9.93 1.44 4.87
CA GLU A 93 9.94 0.02 5.26
C GLU A 93 9.77 -0.89 4.04
N MET A 94 8.93 -0.48 3.08
CA MET A 94 8.76 -1.24 1.84
C MET A 94 10.02 -1.22 0.98
N LEU A 95 10.70 -0.07 0.88
CA LEU A 95 12.00 0.04 0.22
C LEU A 95 13.08 -0.81 0.91
N ALA A 96 13.07 -0.89 2.24
CA ALA A 96 14.06 -1.65 3.00
C ALA A 96 13.97 -3.18 2.75
N ILE A 97 12.76 -3.72 2.53
CA ILE A 97 12.56 -5.15 2.26
C ILE A 97 12.55 -5.51 0.78
N SER A 98 12.60 -4.52 -0.12
CA SER A 98 12.55 -4.72 -1.57
C SER A 98 13.96 -4.75 -2.17
N THR A 99 14.17 -5.67 -3.10
CA THR A 99 15.39 -5.80 -3.91
C THR A 99 15.16 -5.49 -5.38
N HIS A 100 13.90 -5.49 -5.79
CA HIS A 100 13.48 -5.22 -7.17
C HIS A 100 12.33 -4.22 -7.19
N VAL A 101 12.12 -3.64 -8.36
CA VAL A 101 10.95 -2.82 -8.70
C VAL A 101 10.25 -3.40 -9.92
N GLU A 102 8.96 -3.16 -10.03
CA GLU A 102 8.18 -3.47 -11.22
C GLU A 102 7.74 -2.17 -11.89
N TYR A 103 7.94 -2.07 -13.18
CA TYR A 103 7.47 -0.98 -14.03
C TYR A 103 7.04 -1.52 -15.38
N GLN A 104 5.81 -1.26 -15.80
CA GLN A 104 5.22 -1.75 -17.07
C GLN A 104 5.41 -3.26 -17.26
N ASP A 105 5.08 -4.05 -16.24
CA ASP A 105 5.23 -5.52 -16.19
C ASP A 105 6.68 -6.02 -16.32
N GLN A 106 7.66 -5.15 -16.20
CA GLN A 106 9.07 -5.52 -16.20
C GLN A 106 9.67 -5.39 -14.80
N ILE A 107 10.33 -6.45 -14.35
CA ILE A 107 11.02 -6.49 -13.07
C ILE A 107 12.49 -6.16 -13.28
N SER A 108 12.99 -5.18 -12.52
CA SER A 108 14.39 -4.76 -12.55
C SER A 108 14.94 -4.58 -11.14
N PRO A 109 16.28 -4.62 -10.93
CA PRO A 109 16.87 -4.37 -9.62
C PRO A 109 16.51 -2.98 -9.08
N LEU A 110 16.20 -2.90 -7.79
CA LEU A 110 16.01 -1.63 -7.08
C LEU A 110 17.39 -1.05 -6.75
N THR A 111 17.87 -0.15 -7.61
CA THR A 111 19.16 0.56 -7.43
C THR A 111 19.03 1.73 -6.46
N ASP A 112 20.16 2.24 -5.98
CA ASP A 112 20.17 3.42 -5.10
C ASP A 112 19.64 4.66 -5.81
N ASP A 113 19.88 4.80 -7.12
CA ASP A 113 19.33 5.92 -7.91
C ASP A 113 17.80 5.87 -7.95
N ILE A 114 17.21 4.69 -8.20
CA ILE A 114 15.76 4.49 -8.19
C ILE A 114 15.18 4.79 -6.79
N ARG A 115 15.86 4.36 -5.71
CA ARG A 115 15.44 4.68 -4.34
C ARG A 115 15.38 6.18 -4.10
N VAL A 116 16.41 6.91 -4.53
CA VAL A 116 16.48 8.37 -4.37
C VAL A 116 15.37 9.06 -5.16
N GLU A 117 15.09 8.62 -6.39
CA GLU A 117 13.99 9.16 -7.21
C GLU A 117 12.63 8.94 -6.55
N ILE A 118 12.33 7.72 -6.09
CA ILE A 118 11.08 7.40 -5.39
C ILE A 118 10.92 8.26 -4.13
N LEU A 119 11.96 8.35 -3.30
CA LEU A 119 11.91 9.14 -2.06
C LEU A 119 11.69 10.62 -2.33
N LYS A 120 12.30 11.17 -3.38
CA LYS A 120 12.09 12.55 -3.80
C LYS A 120 10.67 12.82 -4.24
N GLU A 121 10.10 11.93 -5.05
CA GLU A 121 8.71 12.03 -5.52
C GLU A 121 7.73 11.98 -4.34
N VAL A 122 7.94 11.03 -3.44
CA VAL A 122 7.09 10.88 -2.25
C VAL A 122 7.22 12.06 -1.29
N ASP A 123 8.40 12.66 -1.16
CA ASP A 123 8.56 13.88 -0.37
C ASP A 123 7.73 15.05 -0.94
N GLN A 124 7.68 15.20 -2.26
CA GLN A 124 6.82 16.18 -2.92
C GLN A 124 5.33 15.92 -2.64
N LEU A 125 4.87 14.65 -2.68
CA LEU A 125 3.50 14.29 -2.35
C LEU A 125 3.17 14.58 -0.88
N ASN A 126 4.08 14.27 0.03
CA ASN A 126 3.94 14.57 1.46
C ASN A 126 3.85 16.09 1.72
N GLN A 127 4.65 16.90 1.01
CA GLN A 127 4.58 18.36 1.09
C GLN A 127 3.25 18.93 0.59
N GLN A 128 2.56 18.22 -0.31
CA GLN A 128 1.20 18.53 -0.76
C GLN A 128 0.11 18.04 0.22
N GLY A 129 0.47 17.45 1.36
CA GLY A 129 -0.45 16.95 2.36
C GLY A 129 -1.02 15.56 2.06
N LEU A 130 -0.39 14.82 1.14
CA LEU A 130 -0.74 13.44 0.86
C LEU A 130 0.01 12.49 1.80
N ARG A 131 -0.63 11.40 2.21
CA ARG A 131 0.03 10.28 2.89
C ARG A 131 0.30 9.17 1.89
N VAL A 132 1.50 8.60 1.97
CA VAL A 132 1.94 7.57 1.03
C VAL A 132 2.12 6.22 1.74
N LEU A 133 1.59 5.16 1.10
CA LEU A 133 1.81 3.76 1.49
C LEU A 133 2.45 3.03 0.32
N GLY A 134 3.59 2.39 0.57
CA GLY A 134 4.22 1.50 -0.40
C GLY A 134 3.47 0.18 -0.53
N VAL A 135 3.52 -0.41 -1.72
CA VAL A 135 2.94 -1.72 -2.06
C VAL A 135 4.02 -2.56 -2.74
N ALA A 136 4.26 -3.74 -2.18
CA ALA A 136 5.22 -4.69 -2.73
C ALA A 136 4.65 -6.11 -2.69
N TYR A 137 5.23 -7.00 -3.46
CA TYR A 137 4.84 -8.39 -3.49
C TYR A 137 6.02 -9.32 -3.73
N LYS A 138 5.79 -10.61 -3.50
CA LYS A 138 6.69 -11.70 -3.82
C LYS A 138 5.85 -12.89 -4.25
N THR A 139 6.25 -13.59 -5.31
CA THR A 139 5.54 -14.76 -5.85
C THR A 139 6.35 -16.04 -5.68
N GLY A 140 5.70 -17.19 -5.89
CA GLY A 140 6.36 -18.49 -5.88
C GLY A 140 6.67 -19.00 -4.47
N LEU A 141 5.94 -18.55 -3.45
CA LEU A 141 6.04 -19.13 -2.11
C LEU A 141 5.49 -20.56 -2.14
N LYS A 142 6.07 -21.42 -1.30
CA LYS A 142 5.60 -22.80 -1.16
C LYS A 142 4.37 -22.85 -0.26
N GLU A 143 3.31 -23.48 -0.75
CA GLU A 143 2.12 -23.75 0.05
C GLU A 143 2.39 -24.80 1.15
N GLY A 144 1.69 -24.69 2.28
CA GLY A 144 1.78 -25.66 3.38
C GLY A 144 2.88 -25.39 4.40
N PHE A 145 3.59 -24.26 4.29
CA PHE A 145 4.53 -23.80 5.32
C PHE A 145 3.89 -22.74 6.22
N ALA A 146 4.36 -22.63 7.45
CA ALA A 146 4.03 -21.51 8.31
C ALA A 146 4.75 -20.27 7.79
N TYR A 147 4.00 -19.26 7.38
CA TYR A 147 4.58 -17.98 6.96
C TYR A 147 4.92 -17.13 8.17
N SER A 148 5.99 -16.36 8.06
CA SER A 148 6.52 -15.54 9.14
C SER A 148 7.02 -14.19 8.63
N VAL A 149 7.36 -13.29 9.52
CA VAL A 149 7.97 -11.99 9.19
C VAL A 149 9.29 -12.12 8.42
N GLU A 150 9.97 -13.27 8.52
CA GLU A 150 11.19 -13.57 7.78
C GLU A 150 10.95 -13.74 6.26
N ASP A 151 9.69 -13.96 5.86
CA ASP A 151 9.31 -14.08 4.45
C ASP A 151 9.17 -12.71 3.78
N GLU A 152 9.00 -11.63 4.59
CA GLU A 152 8.93 -10.24 4.13
C GLU A 152 10.32 -9.70 3.73
N LYS A 153 10.96 -10.34 2.78
CA LYS A 153 12.28 -9.95 2.23
C LYS A 153 12.36 -10.25 0.75
N GLU A 154 13.31 -9.61 0.08
CA GLU A 154 13.52 -9.77 -1.36
C GLU A 154 12.24 -9.49 -2.15
N MET A 155 11.48 -8.47 -1.71
CA MET A 155 10.22 -8.09 -2.31
C MET A 155 10.43 -7.32 -3.62
N ILE A 156 9.38 -7.30 -4.42
CA ILE A 156 9.29 -6.48 -5.64
C ILE A 156 8.36 -5.30 -5.31
N LEU A 157 8.90 -4.10 -5.28
CA LEU A 157 8.11 -2.89 -5.10
C LEU A 157 7.34 -2.60 -6.39
N THR A 158 6.01 -2.55 -6.31
CA THR A 158 5.15 -2.22 -7.46
C THR A 158 4.97 -0.71 -7.59
N GLY A 159 4.94 -0.01 -6.46
CA GLY A 159 4.66 1.41 -6.40
C GLY A 159 4.06 1.80 -5.05
N TYR A 160 3.25 2.84 -5.05
CA TYR A 160 2.68 3.37 -3.82
C TYR A 160 1.30 3.97 -4.03
N LEU A 161 0.55 4.07 -2.94
CA LEU A 161 -0.75 4.72 -2.88
C LEU A 161 -0.61 6.07 -2.19
N ALA A 162 -1.01 7.14 -2.84
CA ALA A 162 -1.09 8.46 -2.24
C ALA A 162 -2.54 8.78 -1.82
N PHE A 163 -2.74 9.14 -0.56
CA PHE A 163 -4.04 9.45 0.04
C PHE A 163 -4.11 10.91 0.42
N LEU A 164 -5.14 11.60 0.00
CA LEU A 164 -5.46 12.90 0.56
C LEU A 164 -5.98 12.71 1.99
N ASP A 165 -5.31 13.33 2.95
CA ASP A 165 -5.70 13.36 4.36
C ASP A 165 -6.12 14.80 4.75
N PRO A 166 -7.30 15.25 4.32
CA PRO A 166 -7.72 16.62 4.59
C PRO A 166 -7.96 16.79 6.10
N PRO A 167 -7.59 17.94 6.67
CA PRO A 167 -7.92 18.23 8.05
C PRO A 167 -9.43 18.16 8.27
N LYS A 168 -9.85 17.64 9.42
CA LYS A 168 -11.28 17.61 9.76
C LYS A 168 -11.87 19.03 9.65
N PRO A 169 -13.04 19.21 9.06
CA PRO A 169 -13.68 20.53 8.94
C PRO A 169 -13.82 21.27 10.29
N SER A 170 -13.91 20.52 11.39
CA SER A 170 -13.99 21.06 12.75
C SER A 170 -12.63 21.50 13.31
N ALA A 171 -11.50 21.18 12.68
CA ALA A 171 -10.16 21.47 13.23
C ALA A 171 -9.88 22.98 13.26
N ALA A 172 -10.11 23.69 12.16
CA ALA A 172 -9.87 25.12 12.09
C ALA A 172 -10.75 25.93 13.09
N PRO A 173 -12.09 25.71 13.19
CA PRO A 173 -12.90 26.34 14.23
C PRO A 173 -12.46 26.00 15.66
N ALA A 174 -12.04 24.76 15.93
CA ALA A 174 -11.58 24.35 17.25
C ALA A 174 -10.27 25.05 17.63
N ILE A 175 -9.31 25.15 16.72
CA ILE A 175 -8.05 25.87 16.94
C ILE A 175 -8.31 27.35 17.19
N GLN A 176 -9.20 27.96 16.42
CA GLN A 176 -9.59 29.37 16.59
C GLN A 176 -10.21 29.61 17.98
N ALA A 177 -11.15 28.76 18.40
CA ALA A 177 -11.77 28.85 19.72
C ALA A 177 -10.74 28.68 20.85
N LEU A 178 -9.76 27.79 20.73
CA LEU A 178 -8.68 27.63 21.69
C LEU A 178 -7.83 28.89 21.79
N LEU A 179 -7.47 29.49 20.66
CA LEU A 179 -6.69 30.74 20.62
C LEU A 179 -7.45 31.92 21.28
N GLU A 180 -8.75 32.05 21.05
CA GLU A 180 -9.61 33.07 21.69
C GLU A 180 -9.68 32.91 23.20
N HIS A 181 -9.51 31.70 23.73
CA HIS A 181 -9.46 31.40 25.15
C HIS A 181 -8.01 31.39 25.71
N GLY A 182 -7.02 31.87 24.95
CA GLY A 182 -5.64 32.00 25.39
C GLY A 182 -4.84 30.68 25.40
N VAL A 183 -5.36 29.61 24.77
CA VAL A 183 -4.69 28.31 24.66
C VAL A 183 -3.89 28.26 23.35
N GLN A 184 -2.57 28.12 23.46
CA GLN A 184 -1.70 27.91 22.31
C GLN A 184 -1.64 26.43 21.96
N THR A 185 -2.00 26.09 20.73
CA THR A 185 -1.79 24.75 20.17
C THR A 185 -0.37 24.63 19.62
N LYS A 186 0.35 23.57 20.00
CA LYS A 186 1.64 23.18 19.42
C LYS A 186 1.46 21.85 18.70
N ILE A 187 2.03 21.74 17.51
CA ILE A 187 2.09 20.52 16.71
C ILE A 187 3.51 19.97 16.82
#